data_e21a4d99b770ee38135afdded41895cb
#
_entry.id   e21a4d99b770ee38135afdded41895cb
#
_cell.length_a   1.000
_cell.length_b   1.000
_cell.length_c   1.000
_cell.angle_alpha   90.00
_cell.angle_beta   90.00
_cell.angle_gamma   90.00
#
_symmetry.space_group_name_H-M   'P 1'
#
loop_
_entity.id
_entity.type
_entity.pdbx_description
1 polymer ?
#
loop_
_entity_poly.entity_id
_entity_poly.type
_entity_poly.pdbx_seq_one_letter_code
_entity_poly.pdbx_strand_id
1 'polypeptide(L)'
;MKDIVLYCKSYSRDFLRIKRLLASIEKYNVEEIPFYISTPKCDRQLLIDILGNAGYQWVADEDIASSNPKTDLKKYRLMPGGLSQQIIKSEFWRLKFSENYLCIDSDGIFLKDFVRADFLTTGGIPYTVLHQNKDFFQLATNLGYLKVERDLRTEAERVQALFGRVGPAFYCAPAPFIWSAKVWESLDRECLTPRNISLWDFIAPEYPETLIYGEALLKYRAIPLIAIEPLFRTYHYDWQYQLMKRLGETEEKIKQNYLGVIYQSAWDLDLAYGKSRKSFPSRMLKHLKQFARKIQGYWS
;
A
#
# COMPACT_ATOMS: atom_id res chain seq x y z
N MET A 1 -2.10 10.47 -22.67
CA MET A 1 -1.84 9.76 -21.38
C MET A 1 -3.11 9.85 -20.56
N LYS A 2 -3.50 8.81 -19.82
CA LYS A 2 -4.70 8.83 -18.97
C LYS A 2 -4.43 9.65 -17.70
N ASP A 3 -5.46 10.27 -17.13
CA ASP A 3 -5.28 11.09 -15.93
C ASP A 3 -4.98 10.22 -14.69
N ILE A 4 -5.66 9.06 -14.59
CA ILE A 4 -5.47 8.08 -13.53
C ILE A 4 -5.74 6.66 -14.03
N VAL A 5 -5.07 5.69 -13.41
CA VAL A 5 -5.34 4.26 -13.53
C VAL A 5 -5.37 3.61 -12.15
N LEU A 6 -6.05 2.49 -12.00
CA LEU A 6 -5.92 1.61 -10.84
C LEU A 6 -4.73 0.69 -11.08
N TYR A 7 -3.94 0.43 -10.05
CA TYR A 7 -2.77 -0.43 -10.16
C TYR A 7 -2.63 -1.34 -8.94
N CYS A 8 -2.43 -2.63 -9.18
CA CYS A 8 -2.15 -3.63 -8.16
C CYS A 8 -0.91 -4.43 -8.53
N LYS A 9 0.12 -4.38 -7.67
CA LYS A 9 1.25 -5.30 -7.74
C LYS A 9 0.93 -6.54 -6.92
N SER A 10 1.11 -7.75 -7.50
CA SER A 10 0.81 -8.99 -6.80
C SER A 10 1.69 -10.17 -7.25
N TYR A 11 1.41 -11.36 -6.73
CA TYR A 11 2.10 -12.60 -7.04
C TYR A 11 1.17 -13.81 -6.75
N SER A 12 1.56 -15.00 -7.18
CA SER A 12 0.73 -16.20 -7.21
C SER A 12 -0.05 -16.52 -5.93
N ARG A 13 0.52 -16.26 -4.73
CA ARG A 13 -0.16 -16.54 -3.45
C ARG A 13 -1.38 -15.67 -3.17
N ASP A 14 -1.47 -14.51 -3.85
CA ASP A 14 -2.52 -13.52 -3.60
C ASP A 14 -3.59 -13.48 -4.70
N PHE A 15 -3.53 -14.35 -5.70
CA PHE A 15 -4.44 -14.29 -6.84
C PHE A 15 -5.92 -14.47 -6.48
N LEU A 16 -6.23 -15.24 -5.46
CA LEU A 16 -7.62 -15.33 -4.95
C LEU A 16 -8.09 -14.03 -4.30
N ARG A 17 -7.17 -13.23 -3.73
CA ARG A 17 -7.48 -11.89 -3.21
C ARG A 17 -7.70 -10.93 -4.35
N ILE A 18 -6.81 -10.94 -5.38
CA ILE A 18 -7.00 -10.12 -6.59
C ILE A 18 -8.34 -10.43 -7.26
N LYS A 19 -8.77 -11.69 -7.30
CA LYS A 19 -10.08 -12.05 -7.85
C LYS A 19 -11.23 -11.31 -7.16
N ARG A 20 -11.15 -11.12 -5.84
CA ARG A 20 -12.14 -10.33 -5.09
C ARG A 20 -12.00 -8.85 -5.36
N LEU A 21 -10.77 -8.34 -5.42
CA LEU A 21 -10.51 -6.94 -5.77
C LEU A 21 -11.05 -6.65 -7.17
N LEU A 22 -10.74 -7.48 -8.16
CA LEU A 22 -11.23 -7.35 -9.54
C LEU A 22 -12.75 -7.34 -9.59
N ALA A 23 -13.40 -8.31 -8.94
CA ALA A 23 -14.87 -8.36 -8.88
C ALA A 23 -15.48 -7.09 -8.23
N SER A 24 -14.81 -6.50 -7.22
CA SER A 24 -15.27 -5.25 -6.64
C SER A 24 -15.06 -4.05 -7.57
N ILE A 25 -13.95 -4.03 -8.34
CA ILE A 25 -13.70 -3.00 -9.34
C ILE A 25 -14.72 -3.10 -10.46
N GLU A 26 -14.97 -4.27 -11.01
CA GLU A 26 -15.99 -4.48 -12.06
C GLU A 26 -17.39 -4.03 -11.62
N LYS A 27 -17.70 -4.21 -10.34
CA LYS A 27 -19.00 -3.82 -9.78
C LYS A 27 -19.15 -2.32 -9.54
N TYR A 28 -18.11 -1.65 -9.10
CA TYR A 28 -18.21 -0.29 -8.52
C TYR A 28 -17.46 0.79 -9.31
N ASN A 29 -16.71 0.44 -10.35
CA ASN A 29 -15.96 1.38 -11.20
C ASN A 29 -16.87 2.02 -12.26
N VAL A 30 -17.61 3.06 -11.89
CA VAL A 30 -18.64 3.66 -12.74
C VAL A 30 -18.08 4.28 -14.02
N GLU A 31 -16.87 4.83 -13.98
CA GLU A 31 -16.22 5.52 -15.11
C GLU A 31 -15.22 4.64 -15.86
N GLU A 32 -15.21 3.34 -15.61
CA GLU A 32 -14.33 2.39 -16.28
C GLU A 32 -12.84 2.80 -16.22
N ILE A 33 -12.40 3.30 -15.05
CA ILE A 33 -10.99 3.63 -14.81
C ILE A 33 -10.16 2.37 -15.08
N PRO A 34 -9.15 2.41 -15.98
CA PRO A 34 -8.41 1.20 -16.34
C PRO A 34 -7.68 0.59 -15.16
N PHE A 35 -7.76 -0.72 -15.04
CA PHE A 35 -7.08 -1.49 -14.00
C PHE A 35 -5.89 -2.26 -14.55
N TYR A 36 -4.72 -2.06 -13.94
CA TYR A 36 -3.48 -2.74 -14.26
C TYR A 36 -3.10 -3.69 -13.12
N ILE A 37 -2.69 -4.90 -13.48
CA ILE A 37 -2.13 -5.86 -12.55
C ILE A 37 -0.71 -6.18 -12.99
N SER A 38 0.28 -6.05 -12.09
CA SER A 38 1.62 -6.55 -12.36
C SER A 38 1.95 -7.78 -11.52
N THR A 39 2.63 -8.72 -12.16
CA THR A 39 3.14 -9.96 -11.54
C THR A 39 4.46 -10.34 -12.19
N PRO A 40 5.27 -11.21 -11.54
CA PRO A 40 6.37 -11.87 -12.22
C PRO A 40 5.89 -12.56 -13.51
N LYS A 41 6.72 -12.57 -14.54
CA LYS A 41 6.37 -13.23 -15.85
C LYS A 41 5.98 -14.69 -15.67
N CYS A 42 6.64 -15.40 -14.75
CA CYS A 42 6.35 -16.80 -14.45
C CYS A 42 4.96 -17.04 -13.86
N ASP A 43 4.33 -16.03 -13.26
CA ASP A 43 3.02 -16.14 -12.62
C ASP A 43 1.85 -15.84 -13.59
N ARG A 44 2.14 -15.38 -14.84
CA ARG A 44 1.13 -14.92 -15.80
C ARG A 44 0.08 -15.98 -16.11
N GLN A 45 0.49 -17.21 -16.41
CA GLN A 45 -0.46 -18.27 -16.80
C GLN A 45 -1.40 -18.57 -15.63
N LEU A 46 -0.88 -18.72 -14.43
CA LEU A 46 -1.71 -18.96 -13.24
C LEU A 46 -2.67 -17.80 -12.95
N LEU A 47 -2.25 -16.56 -13.22
CA LEU A 47 -3.14 -15.40 -13.11
C LEU A 47 -4.32 -15.53 -14.05
N ILE A 48 -4.08 -15.87 -15.32
CA ILE A 48 -5.12 -16.08 -16.35
C ILE A 48 -6.04 -17.24 -15.96
N ASP A 49 -5.51 -18.34 -15.45
CA ASP A 49 -6.28 -19.51 -15.05
C ASP A 49 -7.25 -19.17 -13.89
N ILE A 50 -6.90 -18.23 -13.02
CA ILE A 50 -7.71 -17.85 -11.85
C ILE A 50 -8.67 -16.69 -12.14
N LEU A 51 -8.22 -15.67 -12.88
CA LEU A 51 -8.98 -14.44 -13.12
C LEU A 51 -9.67 -14.41 -14.50
N GLY A 52 -9.20 -15.18 -15.47
CA GLY A 52 -9.52 -14.98 -16.88
C GLY A 52 -8.67 -13.87 -17.50
N ASN A 53 -9.07 -13.40 -18.69
CA ASN A 53 -8.35 -12.37 -19.46
C ASN A 53 -9.09 -11.01 -19.54
N ALA A 54 -10.19 -10.85 -18.81
CA ALA A 54 -11.02 -9.65 -18.87
C ALA A 54 -10.93 -8.81 -17.59
N GLY A 55 -11.33 -7.55 -17.68
CA GLY A 55 -11.42 -6.64 -16.56
C GLY A 55 -10.10 -6.00 -16.08
N TYR A 56 -8.94 -6.39 -16.64
CA TYR A 56 -7.65 -5.81 -16.31
C TYR A 56 -6.65 -5.84 -17.47
N GLN A 57 -5.59 -5.03 -17.36
CA GLN A 57 -4.43 -5.07 -18.24
C GLN A 57 -3.24 -5.64 -17.45
N TRP A 58 -2.58 -6.66 -18.01
CA TRP A 58 -1.43 -7.28 -17.36
C TRP A 58 -0.11 -6.63 -17.77
N VAL A 59 0.80 -6.48 -16.80
CA VAL A 59 2.17 -5.99 -16.99
C VAL A 59 3.13 -6.92 -16.27
N ALA A 60 4.27 -7.24 -16.86
CA ALA A 60 5.29 -8.00 -16.16
C ALA A 60 6.06 -7.11 -15.17
N ASP A 61 6.34 -7.61 -13.99
CA ASP A 61 7.22 -6.94 -13.02
C ASP A 61 8.60 -6.66 -13.61
N GLU A 62 9.11 -7.59 -14.44
CA GLU A 62 10.40 -7.45 -15.10
C GLU A 62 10.41 -6.31 -16.13
N ASP A 63 9.28 -6.01 -16.76
CA ASP A 63 9.17 -4.90 -17.71
C ASP A 63 9.15 -3.56 -16.96
N ILE A 64 8.47 -3.50 -15.80
CA ILE A 64 8.54 -2.34 -14.89
C ILE A 64 9.98 -2.15 -14.39
N ALA A 65 10.61 -3.22 -13.89
CA ALA A 65 11.98 -3.17 -13.42
C ALA A 65 12.95 -2.66 -14.51
N SER A 66 12.82 -3.18 -15.75
CA SER A 66 13.67 -2.81 -16.88
C SER A 66 13.42 -1.37 -17.37
N SER A 67 12.31 -0.74 -17.01
CA SER A 67 12.03 0.65 -17.39
C SER A 67 12.99 1.65 -16.70
N ASN A 68 13.62 1.25 -15.61
CA ASN A 68 14.70 2.02 -14.98
C ASN A 68 16.06 1.54 -15.53
N PRO A 69 16.82 2.39 -16.25
CA PRO A 69 18.11 2.00 -16.86
C PRO A 69 19.19 1.61 -15.86
N LYS A 70 19.01 1.99 -14.58
CA LYS A 70 19.92 1.62 -13.50
C LYS A 70 19.59 0.28 -12.84
N THR A 71 18.55 -0.42 -13.30
CA THR A 71 18.12 -1.70 -12.71
C THR A 71 19.03 -2.85 -13.15
N ASP A 72 19.51 -3.61 -12.17
CA ASP A 72 20.08 -4.94 -12.39
C ASP A 72 18.99 -6.01 -12.18
N LEU A 73 18.55 -6.65 -13.26
CA LEU A 73 17.54 -7.73 -13.20
C LEU A 73 18.02 -8.96 -12.42
N LYS A 74 19.33 -9.18 -12.29
CA LYS A 74 19.85 -10.26 -11.44
C LYS A 74 19.63 -9.91 -9.97
N LYS A 75 19.94 -8.66 -9.57
CA LYS A 75 19.66 -8.12 -8.24
C LYS A 75 18.15 -8.21 -7.93
N TYR A 76 17.29 -7.84 -8.88
CA TYR A 76 15.83 -7.96 -8.73
C TYR A 76 15.38 -9.38 -8.38
N ARG A 77 15.85 -10.39 -9.10
CA ARG A 77 15.45 -11.79 -8.89
C ARG A 77 15.88 -12.37 -7.53
N LEU A 78 16.93 -11.81 -6.94
CA LEU A 78 17.45 -12.23 -5.64
C LEU A 78 16.86 -11.44 -4.47
N MET A 79 16.07 -10.40 -4.75
CA MET A 79 15.53 -9.49 -3.75
C MET A 79 14.38 -10.15 -2.97
N PRO A 80 14.28 -9.91 -1.65
CA PRO A 80 13.12 -10.35 -0.86
C PRO A 80 11.81 -9.81 -1.43
N GLY A 81 10.77 -10.65 -1.53
CA GLY A 81 9.50 -10.30 -2.16
C GLY A 81 8.83 -9.05 -1.58
N GLY A 82 8.93 -8.84 -0.26
CA GLY A 82 8.41 -7.64 0.39
C GLY A 82 9.11 -6.35 -0.05
N LEU A 83 10.41 -6.42 -0.38
CA LEU A 83 11.18 -5.27 -0.87
C LEU A 83 10.97 -5.07 -2.38
N SER A 84 11.03 -6.15 -3.16
CA SER A 84 10.82 -6.06 -4.60
C SER A 84 9.46 -5.48 -4.97
N GLN A 85 8.40 -5.82 -4.23
CA GLN A 85 7.07 -5.25 -4.48
C GLN A 85 7.03 -3.74 -4.28
N GLN A 86 7.70 -3.21 -3.25
CA GLN A 86 7.76 -1.77 -2.99
C GLN A 86 8.42 -1.04 -4.16
N ILE A 87 9.53 -1.58 -4.67
CA ILE A 87 10.26 -1.00 -5.79
C ILE A 87 9.42 -1.07 -7.07
N ILE A 88 8.80 -2.21 -7.39
CA ILE A 88 7.95 -2.35 -8.56
C ILE A 88 6.77 -1.37 -8.51
N LYS A 89 6.11 -1.21 -7.37
CA LYS A 89 5.07 -0.20 -7.19
C LYS A 89 5.58 1.21 -7.47
N SER A 90 6.76 1.54 -6.97
CA SER A 90 7.38 2.86 -7.09
C SER A 90 7.93 3.16 -8.49
N GLU A 91 8.22 2.16 -9.31
CA GLU A 91 8.75 2.32 -10.68
C GLU A 91 7.65 2.25 -11.77
N PHE A 92 6.42 1.88 -11.42
CA PHE A 92 5.30 1.74 -12.37
C PHE A 92 5.06 2.99 -13.22
N TRP A 93 5.26 4.18 -12.68
CA TRP A 93 5.13 5.46 -13.39
C TRP A 93 6.00 5.58 -14.63
N ARG A 94 7.15 4.88 -14.70
CA ARG A 94 8.07 4.93 -15.83
C ARG A 94 7.48 4.35 -17.11
N LEU A 95 6.45 3.51 -16.99
CA LEU A 95 5.73 3.00 -18.15
C LEU A 95 4.81 4.03 -18.82
N LYS A 96 4.59 5.19 -18.17
CA LYS A 96 3.83 6.34 -18.70
C LYS A 96 2.39 6.00 -19.16
N PHE A 97 1.75 5.05 -18.50
CA PHE A 97 0.36 4.71 -18.78
C PHE A 97 -0.61 5.81 -18.32
N SER A 98 -0.26 6.53 -17.27
CA SER A 98 -1.05 7.62 -16.68
C SER A 98 -0.17 8.64 -15.99
N GLU A 99 -0.73 9.85 -15.71
CA GLU A 99 -0.07 10.85 -14.87
C GLU A 99 -0.13 10.46 -13.39
N ASN A 100 -1.24 9.84 -12.97
CA ASN A 100 -1.46 9.40 -11.60
C ASN A 100 -1.92 7.94 -11.58
N TYR A 101 -1.71 7.25 -10.48
CA TYR A 101 -2.23 5.91 -10.29
C TYR A 101 -2.64 5.67 -8.84
N LEU A 102 -3.80 5.00 -8.69
CA LEU A 102 -4.25 4.50 -7.41
C LEU A 102 -3.58 3.14 -7.18
N CYS A 103 -2.54 3.10 -6.37
CA CYS A 103 -1.87 1.87 -5.99
C CYS A 103 -2.64 1.20 -4.87
N ILE A 104 -3.29 0.08 -5.17
CA ILE A 104 -4.10 -0.70 -4.22
C ILE A 104 -3.48 -2.08 -4.00
N ASP A 105 -3.46 -2.54 -2.76
CA ASP A 105 -3.00 -3.88 -2.43
C ASP A 105 -4.06 -4.94 -2.73
N SER A 106 -3.64 -6.16 -3.04
CA SER A 106 -4.52 -7.27 -3.44
C SER A 106 -5.56 -7.67 -2.38
N ASP A 107 -5.35 -7.26 -1.13
CA ASP A 107 -6.24 -7.52 0.01
C ASP A 107 -7.26 -6.39 0.27
N GLY A 108 -7.32 -5.40 -0.64
CA GLY A 108 -8.35 -4.37 -0.66
C GLY A 108 -9.57 -4.77 -1.48
N ILE A 109 -10.73 -4.21 -1.14
CA ILE A 109 -11.97 -4.31 -1.93
C ILE A 109 -12.73 -2.97 -1.87
N PHE A 110 -13.34 -2.59 -2.99
CA PHE A 110 -14.31 -1.49 -3.02
C PHE A 110 -15.66 -1.97 -2.46
N LEU A 111 -16.35 -1.07 -1.78
CA LEU A 111 -17.65 -1.36 -1.15
C LEU A 111 -18.80 -0.52 -1.72
N LYS A 112 -18.50 0.51 -2.48
CA LYS A 112 -19.47 1.40 -3.14
C LYS A 112 -18.91 1.96 -4.43
N ASP A 113 -19.78 2.55 -5.25
CA ASP A 113 -19.41 3.21 -6.50
C ASP A 113 -18.34 4.26 -6.28
N PHE A 114 -17.41 4.33 -7.24
CA PHE A 114 -16.34 5.32 -7.28
C PHE A 114 -16.12 5.85 -8.69
N VAL A 115 -15.64 7.09 -8.74
CA VAL A 115 -15.37 7.85 -9.96
C VAL A 115 -14.00 8.54 -9.86
N ARG A 116 -13.49 9.12 -10.95
CA ARG A 116 -12.20 9.84 -10.94
C ARG A 116 -12.15 10.99 -9.92
N ALA A 117 -13.29 11.66 -9.72
CA ALA A 117 -13.40 12.77 -8.77
C ALA A 117 -13.16 12.34 -7.31
N ASP A 118 -13.25 11.06 -6.97
CA ASP A 118 -12.86 10.57 -5.64
C ASP A 118 -11.35 10.57 -5.42
N PHE A 119 -10.55 10.62 -6.50
CA PHE A 119 -9.09 10.53 -6.47
C PHE A 119 -8.39 11.79 -6.95
N LEU A 120 -9.03 12.57 -7.82
CA LEU A 120 -8.47 13.74 -8.47
C LEU A 120 -9.41 14.94 -8.34
N THR A 121 -8.82 16.13 -8.25
CA THR A 121 -9.57 17.37 -8.46
C THR A 121 -10.02 17.50 -9.92
N THR A 122 -10.89 18.47 -10.20
CA THR A 122 -11.29 18.83 -11.57
C THR A 122 -10.10 19.25 -12.46
N GLY A 123 -9.01 19.72 -11.86
CA GLY A 123 -7.75 20.03 -12.55
C GLY A 123 -6.79 18.86 -12.71
N GLY A 124 -7.19 17.63 -12.39
CA GLY A 124 -6.35 16.43 -12.51
C GLY A 124 -5.25 16.31 -11.44
N ILE A 125 -5.31 17.12 -10.38
CA ILE A 125 -4.36 17.03 -9.26
C ILE A 125 -4.80 15.90 -8.33
N PRO A 126 -3.94 14.95 -7.99
CA PRO A 126 -4.30 13.86 -7.10
C PRO A 126 -4.44 14.35 -5.66
N TYR A 127 -5.43 13.83 -4.97
CA TYR A 127 -5.53 13.96 -3.53
C TYR A 127 -4.41 13.19 -2.84
N THR A 128 -4.03 13.63 -1.66
CA THR A 128 -3.01 12.97 -0.84
C THR A 128 -3.60 12.60 0.51
N VAL A 129 -3.60 11.31 0.83
CA VAL A 129 -3.86 10.86 2.20
C VAL A 129 -2.65 11.25 3.05
N LEU A 130 -2.84 12.19 3.97
CA LEU A 130 -1.76 12.71 4.81
C LEU A 130 -2.26 12.96 6.22
N HIS A 131 -1.83 12.15 7.17
CA HIS A 131 -2.26 12.25 8.56
C HIS A 131 -1.16 11.87 9.57
N GLN A 132 -1.42 12.09 10.85
CA GLN A 132 -0.49 11.81 11.94
C GLN A 132 -0.81 10.52 12.69
N ASN A 133 -1.80 9.75 12.29
CA ASN A 133 -2.25 8.48 12.92
C ASN A 133 -2.62 8.63 14.42
N LYS A 134 -3.02 9.81 14.89
CA LYS A 134 -3.26 10.08 16.31
C LYS A 134 -4.26 9.11 16.94
N ASP A 135 -5.42 8.93 16.31
CA ASP A 135 -6.49 8.06 16.82
C ASP A 135 -6.05 6.60 16.87
N PHE A 136 -5.30 6.16 15.84
CA PHE A 136 -4.75 4.82 15.80
C PHE A 136 -3.71 4.59 16.89
N PHE A 137 -2.82 5.55 17.14
CA PHE A 137 -1.82 5.47 18.20
C PHE A 137 -2.47 5.48 19.58
N GLN A 138 -3.47 6.35 19.79
CA GLN A 138 -4.23 6.37 21.04
C GLN A 138 -4.93 5.03 21.30
N LEU A 139 -5.55 4.45 20.26
CA LEU A 139 -6.18 3.14 20.36
C LEU A 139 -5.15 2.04 20.71
N ALA A 140 -4.01 2.03 20.02
CA ALA A 140 -2.95 1.06 20.28
C ALA A 140 -2.42 1.16 21.72
N THR A 141 -2.18 2.37 22.20
CA THR A 141 -1.73 2.65 23.57
C THR A 141 -2.75 2.21 24.61
N ASN A 142 -4.03 2.54 24.43
CA ASN A 142 -5.11 2.13 25.35
C ASN A 142 -5.26 0.61 25.44
N LEU A 143 -4.86 -0.12 24.41
CA LEU A 143 -4.89 -1.59 24.38
C LEU A 143 -3.56 -2.24 24.80
N GLY A 144 -2.59 -1.46 25.28
CA GLY A 144 -1.28 -1.95 25.72
C GLY A 144 -0.30 -2.31 24.60
N TYR A 145 -0.52 -1.84 23.36
CA TYR A 145 0.40 -2.01 22.24
C TYR A 145 1.39 -0.86 22.12
N LEU A 146 2.08 -0.53 23.22
CA LEU A 146 2.94 0.65 23.39
C LEU A 146 4.05 0.78 22.33
N LYS A 147 4.49 -0.34 21.73
CA LYS A 147 5.55 -0.33 20.71
C LYS A 147 5.05 0.16 19.33
N VAL A 148 3.75 0.10 19.08
CA VAL A 148 3.20 0.42 17.75
C VAL A 148 3.48 1.88 17.36
N GLU A 149 3.13 2.82 18.23
CA GLU A 149 3.38 4.24 17.97
C GLU A 149 4.87 4.51 17.86
N ARG A 150 5.67 4.03 18.81
CA ARG A 150 7.13 4.26 18.81
C ARG A 150 7.77 3.76 17.54
N ASP A 151 7.48 2.51 17.14
CA ASP A 151 8.15 1.88 16.00
C ASP A 151 7.78 2.58 14.68
N LEU A 152 6.47 2.90 14.48
CA LEU A 152 6.02 3.64 13.30
C LEU A 152 6.52 5.09 13.27
N ARG A 153 6.54 5.78 14.41
CA ARG A 153 7.06 7.14 14.51
C ARG A 153 8.56 7.19 14.20
N THR A 154 9.33 6.27 14.77
CA THR A 154 10.77 6.16 14.51
C THR A 154 11.06 5.89 13.03
N GLU A 155 10.26 5.05 12.38
CA GLU A 155 10.38 4.79 10.94
C GLU A 155 10.12 6.07 10.12
N ALA A 156 9.02 6.78 10.41
CA ALA A 156 8.69 8.03 9.71
C ALA A 156 9.73 9.13 9.93
N GLU A 157 10.22 9.32 11.16
CA GLU A 157 11.27 10.29 11.49
C GLU A 157 12.60 9.97 10.81
N ARG A 158 12.93 8.69 10.67
CA ARG A 158 14.13 8.23 9.95
C ARG A 158 14.06 8.59 8.46
N VAL A 159 12.93 8.34 7.80
CA VAL A 159 12.75 8.72 6.40
C VAL A 159 12.75 10.25 6.25
N GLN A 160 12.06 10.97 7.13
CA GLN A 160 12.07 12.43 7.16
C GLN A 160 13.49 13.01 7.23
N ALA A 161 14.35 12.42 8.08
CA ALA A 161 15.75 12.84 8.24
C ALA A 161 16.57 12.66 6.95
N LEU A 162 16.31 11.62 6.13
CA LEU A 162 16.97 11.43 4.83
C LEU A 162 16.71 12.59 3.88
N PHE A 163 15.52 13.20 3.98
CA PHE A 163 15.14 14.36 3.18
C PHE A 163 15.57 15.68 3.82
N GLY A 164 16.09 15.68 5.06
CA GLY A 164 16.43 16.89 5.81
C GLY A 164 15.22 17.80 6.07
N ARG A 165 14.01 17.23 6.15
CA ARG A 165 12.81 17.98 6.45
C ARG A 165 12.64 18.15 7.97
N VAL A 166 12.29 19.36 8.39
CA VAL A 166 11.96 19.68 9.78
C VAL A 166 10.45 19.83 9.93
N GLY A 167 9.90 19.47 11.09
CA GLY A 167 8.48 19.56 11.41
C GLY A 167 7.86 18.21 11.77
N PRO A 168 6.54 18.11 11.81
CA PRO A 168 5.87 16.86 12.19
C PRO A 168 6.10 15.75 11.17
N ALA A 169 6.21 14.52 11.65
CA ALA A 169 6.17 13.34 10.81
C ALA A 169 4.75 13.09 10.33
N PHE A 170 4.61 12.73 9.07
CA PHE A 170 3.34 12.40 8.45
C PHE A 170 3.39 10.99 7.87
N TYR A 171 2.21 10.40 7.78
CA TYR A 171 1.99 9.10 7.19
C TYR A 171 1.13 9.28 5.95
N CYS A 172 1.57 8.74 4.82
CA CYS A 172 0.80 8.67 3.58
C CYS A 172 0.11 7.32 3.43
N ALA A 173 0.16 6.51 4.47
CA ALA A 173 -0.54 5.25 4.61
C ALA A 173 -1.82 5.49 5.45
N PRO A 174 -2.86 4.69 5.32
CA PRO A 174 -2.88 3.38 4.66
C PRO A 174 -3.12 3.42 3.16
N ALA A 175 -2.90 2.27 2.50
CA ALA A 175 -3.36 2.04 1.14
C ALA A 175 -4.91 2.18 1.04
N PRO A 176 -5.46 2.49 -0.15
CA PRO A 176 -4.74 2.70 -1.41
C PRO A 176 -3.99 4.04 -1.44
N PHE A 177 -2.92 4.08 -2.21
CA PHE A 177 -2.10 5.28 -2.37
C PHE A 177 -2.42 5.96 -3.70
N ILE A 178 -2.73 7.25 -3.69
CA ILE A 178 -2.86 8.03 -4.92
C ILE A 178 -1.48 8.63 -5.21
N TRP A 179 -0.77 8.06 -6.16
CA TRP A 179 0.58 8.48 -6.52
C TRP A 179 0.63 9.20 -7.86
N SER A 180 1.44 10.26 -7.93
CA SER A 180 1.72 11.00 -9.15
C SER A 180 3.09 10.66 -9.71
N ALA A 181 3.17 10.45 -11.02
CA ALA A 181 4.44 10.31 -11.74
C ALA A 181 5.36 11.52 -11.48
N LYS A 182 4.80 12.75 -11.42
CA LYS A 182 5.56 13.98 -11.17
C LYS A 182 6.32 13.97 -9.85
N VAL A 183 5.77 13.33 -8.81
CA VAL A 183 6.44 13.22 -7.50
C VAL A 183 7.61 12.25 -7.60
N TRP A 184 7.42 11.09 -8.22
CA TRP A 184 8.51 10.15 -8.45
C TRP A 184 9.60 10.71 -9.36
N GLU A 185 9.23 11.43 -10.42
CA GLU A 185 10.17 12.14 -11.29
C GLU A 185 10.96 13.20 -10.53
N SER A 186 10.31 13.94 -9.63
CA SER A 186 11.01 14.95 -8.81
C SER A 186 11.99 14.30 -7.84
N LEU A 187 11.63 13.16 -7.24
CA LEU A 187 12.55 12.40 -6.41
C LEU A 187 13.77 11.92 -7.20
N ASP A 188 13.54 11.38 -8.40
CA ASP A 188 14.62 10.92 -9.27
C ASP A 188 15.57 12.06 -9.64
N ARG A 189 15.03 13.20 -10.09
CA ARG A 189 15.79 14.38 -10.51
C ARG A 189 16.52 15.10 -9.36
N GLU A 190 15.82 15.31 -8.24
CA GLU A 190 16.32 16.18 -7.16
C GLU A 190 17.14 15.42 -6.10
N CYS A 191 16.95 14.08 -5.99
CA CYS A 191 17.54 13.28 -4.94
C CYS A 191 18.43 12.16 -5.46
N LEU A 192 17.89 11.30 -6.35
CA LEU A 192 18.56 10.07 -6.72
C LEU A 192 19.65 10.29 -7.76
N THR A 193 19.34 11.04 -8.81
CA THR A 193 20.30 11.32 -9.91
C THR A 193 21.53 12.08 -9.42
N PRO A 194 21.43 13.16 -8.61
CA PRO A 194 22.61 13.87 -8.09
C PRO A 194 23.51 12.99 -7.21
N ARG A 195 22.93 11.97 -6.57
CA ARG A 195 23.67 11.03 -5.71
C ARG A 195 24.17 9.80 -6.47
N ASN A 196 23.88 9.72 -7.76
CA ASN A 196 24.16 8.56 -8.61
C ASN A 196 23.61 7.24 -8.06
N ILE A 197 22.43 7.29 -7.43
CA ILE A 197 21.69 6.13 -6.92
C ILE A 197 20.36 5.98 -7.62
N SER A 198 19.67 4.88 -7.39
CA SER A 198 18.32 4.59 -7.89
C SER A 198 17.35 4.27 -6.74
N LEU A 199 16.07 4.13 -7.03
CA LEU A 199 15.10 3.60 -6.04
C LEU A 199 15.51 2.21 -5.53
N TRP A 200 16.20 1.42 -6.34
CA TRP A 200 16.72 0.10 -5.98
C TRP A 200 17.80 0.12 -4.89
N ASP A 201 18.44 1.26 -4.73
CA ASP A 201 19.45 1.51 -3.69
C ASP A 201 18.87 2.27 -2.50
N PHE A 202 17.74 2.96 -2.70
CA PHE A 202 17.16 3.88 -1.74
C PHE A 202 16.04 3.24 -0.91
N ILE A 203 15.18 2.39 -1.51
CA ILE A 203 14.14 1.65 -0.80
C ILE A 203 14.77 0.48 -0.04
N ALA A 204 14.51 0.41 1.24
CA ALA A 204 15.00 -0.61 2.16
C ALA A 204 13.91 -0.97 3.18
N PRO A 205 14.05 -2.05 3.95
CA PRO A 205 13.08 -2.39 4.99
C PRO A 205 12.81 -1.24 5.98
N GLU A 206 13.81 -0.39 6.23
CA GLU A 206 13.74 0.77 7.11
C GLU A 206 13.28 2.06 6.41
N TYR A 207 13.13 2.01 5.08
CA TYR A 207 12.80 3.14 4.21
C TYR A 207 11.71 2.75 3.21
N PRO A 208 10.45 2.58 3.70
CA PRO A 208 9.36 2.11 2.85
C PRO A 208 8.96 3.16 1.80
N GLU A 209 8.51 2.68 0.65
CA GLU A 209 8.16 3.49 -0.52
C GLU A 209 7.10 4.55 -0.22
N THR A 210 6.18 4.25 0.68
CA THR A 210 5.08 5.16 1.03
C THR A 210 5.56 6.39 1.77
N LEU A 211 6.49 6.23 2.71
CA LEU A 211 7.11 7.34 3.43
C LEU A 211 8.06 8.11 2.53
N ILE A 212 8.82 7.42 1.67
CA ILE A 212 9.70 8.06 0.67
C ILE A 212 8.87 8.96 -0.26
N TYR A 213 7.74 8.47 -0.80
CA TYR A 213 6.86 9.26 -1.64
C TYR A 213 6.33 10.49 -0.91
N GLY A 214 5.84 10.30 0.32
CA GLY A 214 5.31 11.39 1.14
C GLY A 214 6.34 12.47 1.43
N GLU A 215 7.55 12.09 1.81
CA GLU A 215 8.63 13.05 2.06
C GLU A 215 9.10 13.75 0.79
N ALA A 216 9.16 13.04 -0.36
CA ALA A 216 9.44 13.66 -1.65
C ALA A 216 8.38 14.70 -2.04
N LEU A 217 7.09 14.38 -1.88
CA LEU A 217 5.99 15.32 -2.11
C LEU A 217 6.10 16.54 -1.19
N LEU A 218 6.34 16.34 0.10
CA LEU A 218 6.42 17.42 1.09
C LEU A 218 7.64 18.31 0.85
N LYS A 219 8.76 17.76 0.41
CA LYS A 219 10.00 18.50 0.18
C LYS A 219 10.02 19.21 -1.16
N TYR A 220 9.76 18.49 -2.25
CA TYR A 220 9.95 19.01 -3.61
C TYR A 220 8.73 19.72 -4.18
N ARG A 221 7.54 19.49 -3.62
CA ARG A 221 6.30 20.16 -4.02
C ARG A 221 6.03 20.06 -5.54
N ALA A 222 6.34 18.92 -6.14
CA ALA A 222 6.17 18.68 -7.59
C ALA A 222 4.71 18.81 -8.07
N ILE A 223 3.76 18.66 -7.14
CA ILE A 223 2.34 18.89 -7.33
C ILE A 223 1.78 19.66 -6.12
N PRO A 224 0.64 20.36 -6.24
CA PRO A 224 -0.07 20.89 -5.09
C PRO A 224 -0.44 19.80 -4.09
N LEU A 225 -0.30 20.09 -2.80
CA LEU A 225 -0.70 19.20 -1.72
C LEU A 225 -2.17 19.43 -1.37
N ILE A 226 -3.02 18.49 -1.67
CA ILE A 226 -4.46 18.53 -1.32
C ILE A 226 -4.72 17.32 -0.42
N ALA A 227 -4.66 17.57 0.89
CA ALA A 227 -4.79 16.53 1.89
C ALA A 227 -6.26 16.08 2.04
N ILE A 228 -6.46 14.77 2.14
CA ILE A 228 -7.75 14.15 2.43
C ILE A 228 -7.58 13.08 3.51
N GLU A 229 -8.69 12.70 4.13
CA GLU A 229 -8.78 11.53 5.00
C GLU A 229 -8.63 10.23 4.20
N PRO A 230 -8.26 9.11 4.85
CA PRO A 230 -8.14 7.82 4.18
C PRO A 230 -9.41 7.40 3.45
N LEU A 231 -9.26 7.03 2.19
CA LEU A 231 -10.37 6.58 1.34
C LEU A 231 -10.89 5.19 1.72
N PHE A 232 -10.03 4.37 2.33
CA PHE A 232 -10.35 3.00 2.73
C PHE A 232 -10.21 2.81 4.23
N ARG A 233 -11.13 2.03 4.80
CA ARG A 233 -10.95 1.52 6.15
C ARG A 233 -9.85 0.46 6.15
N THR A 234 -8.73 0.72 6.79
CA THR A 234 -7.61 -0.22 6.83
C THR A 234 -7.45 -0.79 8.23
N TYR A 235 -7.39 -2.11 8.31
CA TYR A 235 -7.03 -2.82 9.53
C TYR A 235 -5.55 -3.21 9.45
N HIS A 236 -4.69 -2.45 10.11
CA HIS A 236 -3.24 -2.70 10.12
C HIS A 236 -2.84 -3.93 10.93
N TYR A 237 -3.67 -4.31 11.91
CA TYR A 237 -3.38 -5.40 12.84
C TYR A 237 -4.63 -6.24 13.11
N ASP A 238 -4.41 -7.54 13.30
CA ASP A 238 -5.46 -8.50 13.67
C ASP A 238 -6.25 -8.06 14.91
N TRP A 239 -5.57 -7.58 15.96
CA TRP A 239 -6.23 -7.09 17.16
C TRP A 239 -7.17 -5.91 16.91
N GLN A 240 -6.80 -5.01 16.00
CA GLN A 240 -7.63 -3.87 15.59
C GLN A 240 -8.91 -4.38 14.90
N TYR A 241 -8.78 -5.28 13.94
CA TYR A 241 -9.92 -5.89 13.25
C TYR A 241 -10.86 -6.59 14.24
N GLN A 242 -10.32 -7.44 15.13
CA GLN A 242 -11.12 -8.17 16.10
C GLN A 242 -11.87 -7.24 17.05
N LEU A 243 -11.24 -6.14 17.50
CA LEU A 243 -11.89 -5.14 18.33
C LEU A 243 -13.05 -4.47 17.59
N MET A 244 -12.81 -3.94 16.38
CA MET A 244 -13.83 -3.24 15.59
C MET A 244 -15.00 -4.16 15.25
N LYS A 245 -14.73 -5.41 14.92
CA LYS A 245 -15.77 -6.42 14.71
C LYS A 245 -16.63 -6.65 15.97
N ARG A 246 -16.03 -6.72 17.17
CA ARG A 246 -16.76 -6.83 18.45
C ARG A 246 -17.59 -5.59 18.75
N LEU A 247 -17.16 -4.42 18.33
CA LEU A 247 -17.89 -3.16 18.41
C LEU A 247 -18.99 -3.02 17.35
N GLY A 248 -19.19 -4.06 16.52
CA GLY A 248 -20.24 -4.12 15.54
C GLY A 248 -19.93 -3.35 14.25
N GLU A 249 -18.64 -3.14 13.91
CA GLU A 249 -18.24 -2.61 12.60
C GLU A 249 -18.44 -3.70 11.53
N THR A 250 -19.19 -3.36 10.47
CA THR A 250 -19.53 -4.21 9.34
C THR A 250 -19.23 -3.48 8.04
N GLU A 251 -19.10 -4.20 6.92
CA GLU A 251 -18.90 -3.58 5.60
C GLU A 251 -20.00 -2.56 5.26
N GLU A 252 -21.25 -2.83 5.68
CA GLU A 252 -22.37 -1.90 5.50
C GLU A 252 -22.18 -0.57 6.27
N LYS A 253 -21.54 -0.60 7.44
CA LYS A 253 -21.19 0.61 8.18
C LYS A 253 -19.95 1.29 7.58
N ILE A 254 -18.97 0.51 7.14
CA ILE A 254 -17.72 1.02 6.53
C ILE A 254 -18.05 1.80 5.26
N LYS A 255 -18.91 1.30 4.38
CA LYS A 255 -19.24 1.97 3.11
C LYS A 255 -19.94 3.34 3.26
N GLN A 256 -20.44 3.66 4.45
CA GLN A 256 -21.01 4.98 4.71
C GLN A 256 -19.93 6.09 4.65
N ASN A 257 -18.72 5.78 5.13
CA ASN A 257 -17.64 6.74 5.25
C ASN A 257 -16.44 6.46 4.35
N TYR A 258 -16.29 5.24 3.83
CA TYR A 258 -15.14 4.81 3.04
C TYR A 258 -15.57 4.26 1.68
N LEU A 259 -14.70 4.35 0.68
CA LEU A 259 -14.89 3.72 -0.63
C LEU A 259 -14.70 2.21 -0.56
N GLY A 260 -13.89 1.75 0.37
CA GLY A 260 -13.54 0.34 0.48
C GLY A 260 -12.90 -0.04 1.81
N VAL A 261 -12.41 -1.25 1.87
CA VAL A 261 -11.73 -1.82 3.04
C VAL A 261 -10.49 -2.60 2.65
N ILE A 262 -9.45 -2.57 3.48
CA ILE A 262 -8.23 -3.37 3.36
C ILE A 262 -8.12 -4.27 4.59
N TYR A 263 -7.99 -5.57 4.32
CA TYR A 263 -7.77 -6.62 5.32
C TYR A 263 -6.34 -7.14 5.17
N GLN A 264 -5.41 -6.59 5.94
CA GLN A 264 -3.98 -6.90 5.83
C GLN A 264 -3.68 -8.39 5.77
N SER A 265 -3.20 -8.85 4.63
CA SER A 265 -2.87 -10.25 4.36
C SER A 265 -1.73 -10.80 5.24
N ALA A 266 -0.90 -9.90 5.78
CA ALA A 266 0.21 -10.26 6.68
C ALA A 266 -0.24 -10.93 7.99
N TRP A 267 -1.54 -10.91 8.33
CA TRP A 267 -2.04 -11.59 9.53
C TRP A 267 -2.20 -13.10 9.36
N ASP A 268 -1.99 -13.63 8.17
CA ASP A 268 -2.27 -15.04 7.80
C ASP A 268 -3.73 -15.48 8.06
N LEU A 269 -4.62 -14.52 8.23
CA LEU A 269 -6.05 -14.77 8.24
C LEU A 269 -6.53 -14.58 6.81
N ASP A 270 -7.08 -15.63 6.22
CA ASP A 270 -7.84 -15.50 5.00
C ASP A 270 -9.24 -14.98 5.36
N LEU A 271 -9.36 -13.68 5.56
CA LEU A 271 -10.61 -13.05 5.93
C LEU A 271 -11.68 -13.22 4.84
N ALA A 272 -11.25 -13.52 3.60
CA ALA A 272 -12.15 -13.84 2.51
C ALA A 272 -12.95 -15.13 2.77
N TYR A 273 -12.31 -16.09 3.42
CA TYR A 273 -12.86 -17.45 3.57
C TYR A 273 -13.02 -17.85 5.04
N GLY A 274 -12.74 -16.96 5.98
CA GLY A 274 -12.85 -17.20 7.42
C GLY A 274 -11.87 -18.24 7.97
N LYS A 275 -10.86 -18.63 7.19
CA LYS A 275 -9.89 -19.67 7.56
C LYS A 275 -8.51 -19.08 7.79
N SER A 276 -7.88 -19.41 8.92
CA SER A 276 -6.48 -19.11 9.15
C SER A 276 -5.59 -20.11 8.40
N ARG A 277 -4.57 -19.59 7.69
CA ARG A 277 -3.55 -20.41 7.03
C ARG A 277 -2.55 -21.05 7.99
N LYS A 278 -2.47 -20.57 9.24
CA LYS A 278 -1.55 -21.13 10.24
C LYS A 278 -2.12 -22.37 10.91
N SER A 279 -1.27 -23.38 11.07
CA SER A 279 -1.61 -24.57 11.85
C SER A 279 -1.93 -24.18 13.30
N PHE A 280 -2.72 -25.01 13.98
CA PHE A 280 -3.07 -24.79 15.40
C PHE A 280 -1.85 -24.57 16.31
N PRO A 281 -0.71 -25.30 16.18
CA PRO A 281 0.50 -25.03 16.96
C PRO A 281 1.11 -23.66 16.69
N SER A 282 1.10 -23.19 15.44
CA SER A 282 1.63 -21.84 15.09
C SER A 282 0.78 -20.73 15.66
N ARG A 283 -0.55 -20.93 15.73
CA ARG A 283 -1.47 -19.98 16.37
C ARG A 283 -1.24 -19.90 17.88
N MET A 284 -1.11 -21.06 18.53
CA MET A 284 -0.84 -21.16 19.97
C MET A 284 0.49 -20.48 20.32
N LEU A 285 1.54 -20.70 19.52
CA LEU A 285 2.85 -20.05 19.71
C LEU A 285 2.76 -18.52 19.54
N LYS A 286 1.96 -18.04 18.59
CA LYS A 286 1.71 -16.60 18.39
C LYS A 286 0.98 -16.01 19.59
N HIS A 287 -0.05 -16.67 20.13
CA HIS A 287 -0.76 -16.24 21.33
C HIS A 287 0.11 -16.23 22.58
N LEU A 288 0.95 -17.26 22.76
CA LEU A 288 1.93 -17.32 23.85
C LEU A 288 2.95 -16.18 23.75
N LYS A 289 3.47 -15.88 22.56
CA LYS A 289 4.37 -14.75 22.35
C LYS A 289 3.67 -13.40 22.58
N GLN A 290 2.41 -13.26 22.20
CA GLN A 290 1.63 -12.04 22.50
C GLN A 290 1.36 -11.89 23.99
N PHE A 291 1.05 -12.98 24.67
CA PHE A 291 0.85 -12.99 26.12
C PHE A 291 2.15 -12.66 26.87
N ALA A 292 3.27 -13.27 26.50
CA ALA A 292 4.59 -12.93 27.04
C ALA A 292 4.99 -11.46 26.81
N ARG A 293 4.68 -10.91 25.63
CA ARG A 293 4.91 -9.47 25.34
C ARG A 293 4.03 -8.55 26.19
N LYS A 294 2.77 -8.94 26.47
CA LYS A 294 1.91 -8.19 27.41
C LYS A 294 2.50 -8.17 28.82
N ILE A 295 2.97 -9.31 29.32
CA ILE A 295 3.59 -9.39 30.65
C ILE A 295 4.86 -8.52 30.72
N GLN A 296 5.74 -8.58 29.69
CA GLN A 296 6.93 -7.74 29.64
C GLN A 296 6.63 -6.24 29.58
N GLY A 297 5.51 -5.83 28.97
CA GLY A 297 5.08 -4.43 28.91
C GLY A 297 4.48 -3.91 30.23
N TYR A 298 4.14 -4.79 31.18
CA TYR A 298 3.71 -4.39 32.52
C TYR A 298 4.88 -4.20 33.50
N TRP A 299 6.09 -4.63 33.16
CA TRP A 299 7.29 -4.57 34.01
C TRP A 299 8.38 -3.64 33.45
N SER A 300 8.09 -2.91 32.41
CA SER A 300 8.93 -1.86 31.83
C SER A 300 8.18 -0.50 31.84
#